data_028603d4e8c786aff1b05f0f3286ed65
#
_entry.id   028603d4e8c786aff1b05f0f3286ed65
#
_cell.length_a   1.000
_cell.length_b   1.000
_cell.length_c   1.000
_cell.angle_alpha   90.00
_cell.angle_beta   90.00
_cell.angle_gamma   90.00
#
_symmetry.space_group_name_H-M   'P 1'
#
loop_
_entity.id
_entity.type
_entity.pdbx_description
1 polymer ?
#
loop_
_entity_poly.entity_id
_entity_poly.type
_entity_poly.pdbx_seq_one_letter_code
_entity_poly.pdbx_strand_id
1 'polypeptide(L)'
;MGLEFSGITADSRAVKPGDVFAALPGGKADGRAFIAEAVARGAVAVLAPEGTTWPAGVPPRPLVTDAAPRARLAKLAAELAGKMPAHIAAVTGTNGKTSTVDFLRQLLGAAGRRAASLGTLGVIAEGMPAMETLTTPDAVTLANTLAGLAAAGFSYAALEASSHGLEQNRLDGLRLEAAGFTNLTRDHLDYHGSIGAYRAAKLRLFDALLGKGAPALAMADLEKETLSALRGIAVRRGLDLRLVGVAQTRALPGGQEVTADIAGVRRTEILNLPGRFQADNAALAAGLAEAMGARDAFSLLPRLTGVRGRLERAAVLANGAAAYVDYAHTPDAIERVLTALRPHAAGKLVIVFGAGGDRDAGKRPLMGQAAARLADRVIVTDDNPRGEAPASIRAAILAACPTAMDIGDRRAAIAAGLDMLAAGDVLVVAGKGHEQGQIVGGAVLPFDDVSVIRDLAGAA
;
A
#
# COMPACT_ATOMS: atom_id res chain seq x y z
N MET A 1 -4.81 -7.89 -34.63
CA MET A 1 -4.02 -6.92 -35.41
C MET A 1 -2.97 -7.69 -36.15
N GLY A 2 -2.83 -7.52 -37.46
CA GLY A 2 -1.71 -8.12 -38.21
C GLY A 2 -0.45 -7.24 -38.20
N LEU A 3 -0.25 -6.47 -37.12
CA LEU A 3 0.94 -5.65 -36.91
C LEU A 3 1.89 -6.41 -35.99
N GLU A 4 3.08 -6.71 -36.48
CA GLU A 4 4.19 -7.18 -35.66
C GLU A 4 4.78 -5.98 -34.90
N PHE A 5 4.89 -6.05 -33.58
CA PHE A 5 5.50 -5.05 -32.74
C PHE A 5 6.27 -5.72 -31.60
N SER A 6 7.35 -5.06 -31.14
CA SER A 6 8.29 -5.64 -30.16
C SER A 6 8.04 -5.17 -28.73
N GLY A 7 7.29 -4.09 -28.55
CA GLY A 7 7.02 -3.49 -27.24
C GLY A 7 5.83 -2.54 -27.26
N ILE A 8 5.45 -2.07 -26.10
CA ILE A 8 4.40 -1.05 -25.92
C ILE A 8 4.76 -0.15 -24.75
N THR A 9 4.53 1.14 -24.90
CA THR A 9 4.76 2.14 -23.83
C THR A 9 3.77 3.30 -23.93
N ALA A 10 3.45 3.92 -22.80
CA ALA A 10 2.70 5.17 -22.74
C ALA A 10 3.61 6.41 -22.50
N ASP A 11 4.92 6.22 -22.35
CA ASP A 11 5.92 7.29 -22.25
C ASP A 11 6.60 7.48 -23.60
N SER A 12 6.38 8.64 -24.27
CA SER A 12 6.98 8.95 -25.57
C SER A 12 8.51 8.91 -25.55
N ARG A 13 9.12 9.23 -24.40
CA ARG A 13 10.58 9.25 -24.18
C ARG A 13 11.18 7.84 -24.11
N ALA A 14 10.37 6.85 -23.71
CA ALA A 14 10.77 5.45 -23.56
C ALA A 14 10.53 4.61 -24.82
N VAL A 15 9.95 5.18 -25.88
CA VAL A 15 9.69 4.50 -27.16
C VAL A 15 11.01 4.03 -27.78
N LYS A 16 11.02 2.77 -28.19
CA LYS A 16 12.08 2.13 -28.96
C LYS A 16 11.56 1.80 -30.37
N PRO A 17 12.46 1.67 -31.38
CA PRO A 17 12.07 1.22 -32.70
C PRO A 17 11.32 -0.13 -32.63
N GLY A 18 10.14 -0.20 -33.25
CA GLY A 18 9.28 -1.38 -33.21
C GLY A 18 8.20 -1.35 -32.15
N ASP A 19 8.15 -0.34 -31.27
CA ASP A 19 7.13 -0.23 -30.22
C ASP A 19 5.81 0.33 -30.73
N VAL A 20 4.72 0.00 -30.04
CA VAL A 20 3.44 0.71 -30.07
C VAL A 20 3.48 1.82 -29.02
N PHE A 21 3.15 3.02 -29.39
CA PHE A 21 2.97 4.13 -28.44
C PHE A 21 1.49 4.26 -28.03
N ALA A 22 1.21 4.19 -26.73
CA ALA A 22 -0.14 4.41 -26.20
C ALA A 22 -0.33 5.89 -25.85
N ALA A 23 -0.96 6.63 -26.73
CA ALA A 23 -1.24 8.07 -26.63
C ALA A 23 -2.48 8.32 -25.76
N LEU A 24 -2.33 8.20 -24.44
CA LEU A 24 -3.42 8.25 -23.47
C LEU A 24 -3.58 9.65 -22.85
N PRO A 25 -4.81 10.14 -22.60
CA PRO A 25 -5.04 11.34 -21.81
C PRO A 25 -4.51 11.14 -20.38
N GLY A 26 -3.67 12.06 -19.91
CA GLY A 26 -3.11 12.06 -18.55
C GLY A 26 -3.62 13.25 -17.73
N GLY A 27 -3.39 13.22 -16.41
CA GLY A 27 -3.78 14.32 -15.52
C GLY A 27 -2.96 15.59 -15.69
N LYS A 28 -1.70 15.49 -16.14
CA LYS A 28 -0.79 16.64 -16.36
C LYS A 28 -0.60 16.99 -17.82
N ALA A 29 -0.71 16.03 -18.72
CA ALA A 29 -0.53 16.21 -20.15
C ALA A 29 -1.37 15.16 -20.90
N ASP A 30 -1.78 15.52 -22.13
CA ASP A 30 -2.45 14.59 -23.04
C ASP A 30 -1.40 13.88 -23.89
N GLY A 31 -1.33 12.55 -23.79
CA GLY A 31 -0.39 11.71 -24.53
C GLY A 31 -0.50 11.87 -26.06
N ARG A 32 -1.66 12.30 -26.58
CA ARG A 32 -1.86 12.56 -28.00
C ARG A 32 -0.95 13.67 -28.55
N ALA A 33 -0.57 14.61 -27.69
CA ALA A 33 0.37 15.68 -28.07
C ALA A 33 1.80 15.16 -28.36
N PHE A 34 2.13 13.95 -27.92
CA PHE A 34 3.47 13.36 -28.07
C PHE A 34 3.56 12.32 -29.20
N ILE A 35 2.53 12.19 -30.05
CA ILE A 35 2.53 11.23 -31.17
C ILE A 35 3.70 11.52 -32.11
N ALA A 36 3.98 12.80 -32.43
CA ALA A 36 5.08 13.18 -33.32
C ALA A 36 6.44 12.72 -32.76
N GLU A 37 6.68 12.92 -31.45
CA GLU A 37 7.91 12.49 -30.77
C GLU A 37 8.04 10.96 -30.80
N ALA A 38 6.97 10.24 -30.46
CA ALA A 38 6.95 8.79 -30.47
C ALA A 38 7.25 8.20 -31.84
N VAL A 39 6.66 8.76 -32.90
CA VAL A 39 6.94 8.37 -34.30
C VAL A 39 8.39 8.64 -34.68
N ALA A 40 8.93 9.80 -34.31
CA ALA A 40 10.33 10.13 -34.54
C ALA A 40 11.31 9.18 -33.84
N ARG A 41 10.91 8.61 -32.68
CA ARG A 41 11.69 7.59 -31.96
C ARG A 41 11.49 6.16 -32.47
N GLY A 42 10.64 5.97 -33.49
CA GLY A 42 10.47 4.68 -34.14
C GLY A 42 9.23 3.89 -33.73
N ALA A 43 8.21 4.56 -33.17
CA ALA A 43 6.92 3.91 -32.95
C ALA A 43 6.35 3.42 -34.28
N VAL A 44 5.96 2.14 -34.34
CA VAL A 44 5.40 1.50 -35.53
C VAL A 44 3.88 1.65 -35.62
N ALA A 45 3.22 1.91 -34.50
CA ALA A 45 1.77 2.18 -34.42
C ALA A 45 1.47 3.04 -33.18
N VAL A 46 0.26 3.63 -33.16
CA VAL A 46 -0.26 4.39 -32.02
C VAL A 46 -1.59 3.79 -31.57
N LEU A 47 -1.72 3.52 -30.26
CA LEU A 47 -2.99 3.20 -29.60
C LEU A 47 -3.52 4.49 -28.96
N ALA A 48 -4.77 4.87 -29.23
CA ALA A 48 -5.36 6.11 -28.73
C ALA A 48 -6.86 5.96 -28.43
N PRO A 49 -7.48 6.91 -27.70
CA PRO A 49 -8.94 6.96 -27.55
C PRO A 49 -9.65 7.11 -28.89
N GLU A 50 -10.90 6.68 -28.97
CA GLU A 50 -11.78 6.97 -30.09
C GLU A 50 -11.87 8.48 -30.37
N GLY A 51 -12.04 8.86 -31.64
CA GLY A 51 -12.04 10.24 -32.08
C GLY A 51 -10.68 10.93 -32.16
N THR A 52 -9.58 10.22 -31.86
CA THR A 52 -8.22 10.75 -32.07
C THR A 52 -7.94 10.90 -33.56
N THR A 53 -7.50 12.12 -33.98
CA THR A 53 -7.03 12.39 -35.35
C THR A 53 -5.52 12.36 -35.42
N TRP A 54 -4.98 11.91 -36.59
CA TRP A 54 -3.54 11.90 -36.79
C TRP A 54 -3.00 13.33 -36.91
N PRO A 55 -1.87 13.68 -36.24
CA PRO A 55 -1.31 15.00 -36.28
C PRO A 55 -0.80 15.36 -37.70
N ALA A 56 -1.06 16.61 -38.15
CA ALA A 56 -0.58 17.07 -39.42
C ALA A 56 0.96 17.11 -39.45
N GLY A 57 1.55 16.79 -40.62
CA GLY A 57 3.00 16.77 -40.80
C GLY A 57 3.77 15.61 -40.17
N VAL A 58 3.11 14.73 -39.46
CA VAL A 58 3.74 13.53 -38.89
C VAL A 58 3.68 12.35 -39.88
N PRO A 59 4.79 11.64 -40.15
CA PRO A 59 4.78 10.47 -41.03
C PRO A 59 3.71 9.45 -40.60
N PRO A 60 2.84 9.00 -41.51
CA PRO A 60 1.72 8.17 -41.17
C PRO A 60 2.15 6.80 -40.57
N ARG A 61 1.47 6.40 -39.54
CA ARG A 61 1.56 5.08 -38.90
C ARG A 61 0.14 4.57 -38.61
N PRO A 62 -0.07 3.28 -38.47
CA PRO A 62 -1.33 2.73 -38.03
C PRO A 62 -1.79 3.40 -36.72
N LEU A 63 -3.00 3.98 -36.74
CA LEU A 63 -3.68 4.52 -35.57
C LEU A 63 -4.77 3.56 -35.17
N VAL A 64 -4.61 2.93 -34.01
CA VAL A 64 -5.57 2.01 -33.43
C VAL A 64 -6.35 2.77 -32.38
N THR A 65 -7.63 3.02 -32.63
CA THR A 65 -8.49 3.65 -31.65
C THR A 65 -9.30 2.63 -30.86
N ASP A 66 -9.54 2.90 -29.57
CA ASP A 66 -10.28 2.00 -28.68
C ASP A 66 -11.11 2.84 -27.68
N ALA A 67 -12.31 2.37 -27.34
CA ALA A 67 -13.16 3.02 -26.34
C ALA A 67 -12.55 2.94 -24.93
N ALA A 68 -11.72 1.93 -24.66
CA ALA A 68 -11.05 1.71 -23.39
C ALA A 68 -9.52 1.52 -23.58
N PRO A 69 -8.79 2.51 -24.12
CA PRO A 69 -7.40 2.35 -24.57
C PRO A 69 -6.43 1.97 -23.42
N ARG A 70 -6.74 2.35 -22.16
CA ARG A 70 -5.96 1.95 -20.98
C ARG A 70 -6.08 0.45 -20.70
N ALA A 71 -7.29 -0.10 -20.77
CA ALA A 71 -7.52 -1.54 -20.61
C ALA A 71 -6.88 -2.33 -21.78
N ARG A 72 -6.93 -1.77 -22.99
CA ARG A 72 -6.25 -2.34 -24.16
C ARG A 72 -4.74 -2.36 -24.00
N LEU A 73 -4.15 -1.25 -23.53
CA LEU A 73 -2.73 -1.17 -23.18
C LEU A 73 -2.33 -2.26 -22.18
N ALA A 74 -3.09 -2.41 -21.08
CA ALA A 74 -2.78 -3.39 -20.05
C ALA A 74 -2.79 -4.83 -20.58
N LYS A 75 -3.76 -5.17 -21.42
CA LYS A 75 -3.85 -6.50 -22.05
C LYS A 75 -2.68 -6.75 -23.01
N LEU A 76 -2.35 -5.79 -23.86
CA LEU A 76 -1.21 -5.92 -24.78
C LEU A 76 0.12 -6.00 -24.03
N ALA A 77 0.30 -5.23 -22.97
CA ALA A 77 1.48 -5.30 -22.12
C ALA A 77 1.64 -6.68 -21.47
N ALA A 78 0.53 -7.28 -20.99
CA ALA A 78 0.54 -8.61 -20.40
C ALA A 78 0.84 -9.71 -21.45
N GLU A 79 0.28 -9.60 -22.66
CA GLU A 79 0.55 -10.50 -23.76
C GLU A 79 2.03 -10.47 -24.18
N LEU A 80 2.62 -9.27 -24.29
CA LEU A 80 4.02 -9.07 -24.64
C LEU A 80 4.99 -9.55 -23.56
N ALA A 81 4.68 -9.29 -22.29
CA ALA A 81 5.50 -9.71 -21.17
C ALA A 81 5.54 -11.25 -21.03
N GLY A 82 4.52 -11.95 -21.52
CA GLY A 82 4.46 -13.41 -21.57
C GLY A 82 4.11 -14.06 -20.24
N LYS A 83 4.88 -15.05 -19.80
CA LYS A 83 4.55 -15.87 -18.63
C LYS A 83 4.64 -15.04 -17.35
N MET A 84 3.58 -15.04 -16.56
CA MET A 84 3.49 -14.43 -15.22
C MET A 84 3.36 -15.51 -14.14
N PRO A 85 3.45 -15.16 -12.82
CA PRO A 85 3.13 -16.10 -11.74
C PRO A 85 1.76 -16.74 -11.96
N ALA A 86 1.65 -18.04 -11.70
CA ALA A 86 0.40 -18.78 -11.93
C ALA A 86 -0.71 -18.37 -10.99
N HIS A 87 -0.34 -17.91 -9.79
CA HIS A 87 -1.23 -17.56 -8.69
C HIS A 87 -1.04 -16.09 -8.30
N ILE A 88 -1.98 -15.24 -8.66
CA ILE A 88 -1.92 -13.80 -8.38
C ILE A 88 -3.15 -13.41 -7.56
N ALA A 89 -2.92 -12.82 -6.37
CA ALA A 89 -3.97 -12.17 -5.59
C ALA A 89 -3.77 -10.67 -5.54
N ALA A 90 -4.88 -9.91 -5.49
CA ALA A 90 -4.85 -8.46 -5.35
C ALA A 90 -5.67 -8.00 -4.13
N VAL A 91 -5.16 -7.00 -3.41
CA VAL A 91 -5.81 -6.45 -2.20
C VAL A 91 -6.09 -4.97 -2.39
N THR A 92 -7.35 -4.58 -2.18
CA THR A 92 -7.78 -3.18 -2.16
C THR A 92 -8.32 -2.78 -0.79
N GLY A 93 -8.53 -1.49 -0.61
CA GLY A 93 -9.04 -0.86 0.61
C GLY A 93 -8.39 0.50 0.83
N THR A 94 -8.82 1.25 1.83
CA THR A 94 -8.18 2.52 2.19
C THR A 94 -6.87 2.24 2.91
N ASN A 95 -6.91 1.51 4.02
CA ASN A 95 -5.76 1.15 4.85
C ASN A 95 -5.52 -0.37 4.84
N GLY A 96 -4.34 -0.82 5.27
CA GLY A 96 -4.03 -2.23 5.47
C GLY A 96 -3.58 -3.01 4.23
N LYS A 97 -3.65 -2.45 3.02
CA LYS A 97 -3.23 -3.12 1.78
C LYS A 97 -1.80 -3.68 1.87
N THR A 98 -0.84 -2.82 2.19
CA THR A 98 0.59 -3.17 2.29
C THR A 98 0.82 -4.30 3.28
N SER A 99 0.24 -4.19 4.49
CA SER A 99 0.38 -5.23 5.51
C SER A 99 -0.26 -6.54 5.07
N THR A 100 -1.49 -6.50 4.52
CA THR A 100 -2.18 -7.71 4.05
C THR A 100 -1.42 -8.40 2.91
N VAL A 101 -0.90 -7.64 1.95
CA VAL A 101 -0.15 -8.16 0.80
C VAL A 101 1.18 -8.78 1.24
N ASP A 102 1.90 -8.15 2.17
CA ASP A 102 3.14 -8.71 2.68
C ASP A 102 2.90 -9.90 3.61
N PHE A 103 1.89 -9.86 4.47
CA PHE A 103 1.49 -11.03 5.27
C PHE A 103 1.07 -12.21 4.38
N LEU A 104 0.34 -11.96 3.30
CA LEU A 104 0.01 -13.00 2.33
C LEU A 104 1.27 -13.64 1.74
N ARG A 105 2.26 -12.83 1.32
CA ARG A 105 3.57 -13.31 0.86
C ARG A 105 4.26 -14.17 1.91
N GLN A 106 4.29 -13.68 3.17
CA GLN A 106 4.94 -14.40 4.28
C GLN A 106 4.24 -15.74 4.59
N LEU A 107 2.90 -15.77 4.63
CA LEU A 107 2.12 -16.99 4.88
C LEU A 107 2.30 -18.01 3.77
N LEU A 108 2.28 -17.57 2.51
CA LEU A 108 2.57 -18.43 1.36
C LEU A 108 4.00 -18.97 1.43
N GLY A 109 4.99 -18.14 1.78
CA GLY A 109 6.37 -18.56 2.02
C GLY A 109 6.49 -19.59 3.16
N ALA A 110 5.82 -19.34 4.29
CA ALA A 110 5.78 -20.27 5.42
C ALA A 110 5.10 -21.61 5.09
N ALA A 111 4.19 -21.61 4.10
CA ALA A 111 3.57 -22.79 3.52
C ALA A 111 4.41 -23.45 2.40
N GLY A 112 5.67 -23.04 2.21
CA GLY A 112 6.59 -23.62 1.23
C GLY A 112 6.36 -23.15 -0.21
N ARG A 113 5.69 -22.01 -0.42
CA ARG A 113 5.44 -21.44 -1.76
C ARG A 113 6.42 -20.29 -2.05
N ARG A 114 7.00 -20.25 -3.24
CA ARG A 114 7.80 -19.10 -3.67
C ARG A 114 6.87 -17.95 -4.05
N ALA A 115 6.73 -16.99 -3.13
CA ALA A 115 5.81 -15.86 -3.23
C ALA A 115 6.53 -14.53 -3.20
N ALA A 116 6.05 -13.56 -3.99
CA ALA A 116 6.49 -12.17 -3.99
C ALA A 116 5.33 -11.24 -3.66
N SER A 117 5.63 -10.05 -3.11
CA SER A 117 4.66 -8.97 -2.95
C SER A 117 5.07 -7.73 -3.74
N LEU A 118 4.07 -7.00 -4.27
CA LEU A 118 4.23 -5.75 -5.01
C LEU A 118 3.29 -4.70 -4.42
N GLY A 119 3.84 -3.57 -4.05
CA GLY A 119 3.05 -2.48 -3.47
C GLY A 119 3.89 -1.27 -3.08
N THR A 120 3.41 -0.54 -2.10
CA THR A 120 4.05 0.68 -1.57
C THR A 120 5.50 0.46 -1.11
N LEU A 121 5.84 -0.73 -0.67
CA LEU A 121 7.22 -1.11 -0.29
C LEU A 121 8.07 -1.57 -1.49
N GLY A 122 7.56 -1.40 -2.70
CA GLY A 122 8.21 -1.94 -3.89
C GLY A 122 7.91 -3.41 -4.12
N VAL A 123 8.87 -4.11 -4.73
CA VAL A 123 8.83 -5.57 -4.93
C VAL A 123 9.62 -6.24 -3.82
N ILE A 124 8.96 -7.10 -3.07
CA ILE A 124 9.60 -7.92 -2.03
C ILE A 124 9.54 -9.38 -2.48
N ALA A 125 10.72 -9.94 -2.78
CA ALA A 125 10.87 -11.32 -3.22
C ALA A 125 12.17 -11.89 -2.63
N GLU A 126 12.10 -13.06 -2.03
CA GLU A 126 13.26 -13.69 -1.39
C GLU A 126 14.39 -13.93 -2.40
N GLY A 127 15.59 -13.47 -2.07
CA GLY A 127 16.78 -13.62 -2.93
C GLY A 127 16.85 -12.63 -4.10
N MET A 128 15.93 -11.65 -4.19
CA MET A 128 16.00 -10.58 -5.17
C MET A 128 16.32 -9.24 -4.49
N PRO A 129 17.04 -8.34 -5.20
CA PRO A 129 17.26 -6.98 -4.69
C PRO A 129 15.93 -6.23 -4.55
N ALA A 130 15.87 -5.33 -3.58
CA ALA A 130 14.71 -4.45 -3.42
C ALA A 130 14.53 -3.58 -4.68
N MET A 131 13.31 -3.53 -5.20
CA MET A 131 12.93 -2.72 -6.35
C MET A 131 11.86 -1.74 -5.92
N GLU A 132 12.14 -0.45 -6.00
CA GLU A 132 11.14 0.58 -5.74
C GLU A 132 10.08 0.61 -6.85
N THR A 133 8.84 0.75 -6.46
CA THR A 133 7.71 0.90 -7.40
C THR A 133 6.67 1.85 -6.83
N LEU A 134 5.70 2.26 -7.65
CA LEU A 134 4.47 2.86 -7.15
C LEU A 134 3.62 1.79 -6.45
N THR A 135 2.73 2.20 -5.55
CA THR A 135 1.76 1.30 -4.88
C THR A 135 1.09 0.33 -5.86
N THR A 136 0.72 0.82 -7.02
CA THR A 136 0.29 0.02 -8.17
C THR A 136 0.99 0.60 -9.39
N PRO A 137 2.02 -0.03 -9.94
CA PRO A 137 2.74 0.44 -11.11
C PRO A 137 1.83 0.63 -12.33
N ASP A 138 2.29 1.36 -13.35
CA ASP A 138 1.60 1.36 -14.64
C ASP A 138 1.55 -0.05 -15.25
N ALA A 139 0.66 -0.26 -16.18
CA ALA A 139 0.36 -1.59 -16.70
C ALA A 139 1.57 -2.28 -17.37
N VAL A 140 2.44 -1.53 -18.05
CA VAL A 140 3.63 -2.07 -18.71
C VAL A 140 4.68 -2.49 -17.69
N THR A 141 4.97 -1.60 -16.74
CA THR A 141 5.90 -1.90 -15.64
C THR A 141 5.40 -3.08 -14.81
N LEU A 142 4.10 -3.14 -14.48
CA LEU A 142 3.50 -4.23 -13.72
C LEU A 142 3.62 -5.58 -14.45
N ALA A 143 3.31 -5.60 -15.74
CA ALA A 143 3.40 -6.82 -16.57
C ALA A 143 4.85 -7.35 -16.64
N ASN A 144 5.80 -6.45 -16.92
CA ASN A 144 7.22 -6.80 -17.01
C ASN A 144 7.78 -7.28 -15.66
N THR A 145 7.39 -6.63 -14.55
CA THR A 145 7.80 -7.04 -13.19
C THR A 145 7.30 -8.45 -12.88
N LEU A 146 6.02 -8.73 -13.15
CA LEU A 146 5.45 -10.07 -12.94
C LEU A 146 6.10 -11.13 -13.82
N ALA A 147 6.40 -10.81 -15.06
CA ALA A 147 7.13 -11.74 -15.94
C ALA A 147 8.55 -12.01 -15.42
N GLY A 148 9.25 -10.99 -14.95
CA GLY A 148 10.55 -11.12 -14.29
C GLY A 148 10.50 -12.02 -13.05
N LEU A 149 9.48 -11.89 -12.21
CA LEU A 149 9.25 -12.75 -11.05
C LEU A 149 8.99 -14.19 -11.47
N ALA A 150 8.18 -14.42 -12.49
CA ALA A 150 7.94 -15.77 -13.01
C ALA A 150 9.22 -16.41 -13.58
N ALA A 151 10.05 -15.64 -14.30
CA ALA A 151 11.35 -16.08 -14.80
C ALA A 151 12.32 -16.43 -13.66
N ALA A 152 12.25 -15.70 -12.52
CA ALA A 152 13.00 -16.00 -11.30
C ALA A 152 12.40 -17.17 -10.47
N GLY A 153 11.34 -17.82 -10.96
CA GLY A 153 10.73 -19.01 -10.35
C GLY A 153 9.69 -18.71 -9.27
N PHE A 154 9.17 -17.47 -9.16
CA PHE A 154 8.06 -17.16 -8.28
C PHE A 154 6.75 -17.56 -8.95
N SER A 155 6.02 -18.48 -8.30
CA SER A 155 4.71 -18.94 -8.78
C SER A 155 3.53 -18.22 -8.15
N TYR A 156 3.76 -17.48 -7.05
CA TYR A 156 2.76 -16.71 -6.33
C TYR A 156 3.14 -15.22 -6.28
N ALA A 157 2.14 -14.34 -6.48
CA ALA A 157 2.30 -12.91 -6.34
C ALA A 157 1.10 -12.30 -5.59
N ALA A 158 1.38 -11.40 -4.64
CA ALA A 158 0.41 -10.62 -3.91
C ALA A 158 0.56 -9.13 -4.28
N LEU A 159 -0.52 -8.47 -4.71
CA LEU A 159 -0.49 -7.11 -5.27
C LEU A 159 -1.34 -6.13 -4.47
N GLU A 160 -0.82 -4.92 -4.26
CA GLU A 160 -1.67 -3.81 -3.85
C GLU A 160 -2.44 -3.25 -5.06
N ALA A 161 -3.77 -3.24 -4.96
CA ALA A 161 -4.67 -2.63 -5.93
C ALA A 161 -5.21 -1.29 -5.40
N SER A 162 -4.50 -0.20 -5.68
CA SER A 162 -4.91 1.15 -5.33
C SER A 162 -6.14 1.58 -6.14
N SER A 163 -6.95 2.51 -5.62
CA SER A 163 -8.11 3.04 -6.35
C SER A 163 -7.71 3.70 -7.68
N HIS A 164 -6.60 4.44 -7.70
CA HIS A 164 -6.02 5.01 -8.91
C HIS A 164 -5.62 3.92 -9.92
N GLY A 165 -4.93 2.85 -9.44
CA GLY A 165 -4.51 1.75 -10.30
C GLY A 165 -5.70 1.02 -10.93
N LEU A 166 -6.76 0.81 -10.15
CA LEU A 166 -8.00 0.19 -10.60
C LEU A 166 -8.75 1.05 -11.61
N GLU A 167 -8.93 2.35 -11.31
CA GLU A 167 -9.60 3.28 -12.22
C GLU A 167 -8.83 3.48 -13.53
N GLN A 168 -7.50 3.52 -13.45
CA GLN A 168 -6.63 3.65 -14.61
C GLN A 168 -6.36 2.33 -15.34
N ASN A 169 -7.11 1.26 -15.04
CA ASN A 169 -7.02 -0.04 -15.71
C ASN A 169 -5.64 -0.71 -15.66
N ARG A 170 -4.80 -0.41 -14.66
CA ARG A 170 -3.42 -0.91 -14.61
C ARG A 170 -3.31 -2.42 -14.43
N LEU A 171 -4.36 -3.07 -13.87
CA LEU A 171 -4.41 -4.50 -13.61
C LEU A 171 -5.18 -5.30 -14.66
N ASP A 172 -5.75 -4.66 -15.71
CA ASP A 172 -6.69 -5.29 -16.66
C ASP A 172 -6.07 -6.38 -17.54
N GLY A 173 -4.75 -6.46 -17.61
CA GLY A 173 -4.04 -7.54 -18.28
C GLY A 173 -3.82 -8.78 -17.40
N LEU A 174 -4.11 -8.72 -16.10
CA LEU A 174 -3.79 -9.78 -15.17
C LEU A 174 -4.92 -10.79 -15.02
N ARG A 175 -4.55 -12.07 -14.82
CA ARG A 175 -5.46 -13.11 -14.38
C ARG A 175 -5.35 -13.27 -12.85
N LEU A 176 -6.32 -12.73 -12.13
CA LEU A 176 -6.36 -12.81 -10.68
C LEU A 176 -7.05 -14.10 -10.22
N GLU A 177 -6.41 -14.82 -9.30
CA GLU A 177 -6.98 -16.02 -8.66
C GLU A 177 -7.89 -15.65 -7.48
N ALA A 178 -7.51 -14.65 -6.68
CA ALA A 178 -8.29 -14.18 -5.53
C ALA A 178 -8.17 -12.67 -5.35
N ALA A 179 -9.11 -12.06 -4.64
CA ALA A 179 -9.02 -10.66 -4.25
C ALA A 179 -9.50 -10.43 -2.82
N GLY A 180 -8.88 -9.43 -2.15
CA GLY A 180 -9.21 -9.02 -0.80
C GLY A 180 -9.65 -7.55 -0.70
N PHE A 181 -10.62 -7.27 0.21
CA PHE A 181 -11.04 -5.92 0.56
C PHE A 181 -10.86 -5.69 2.06
N THR A 182 -9.95 -4.79 2.44
CA THR A 182 -9.65 -4.51 3.85
C THR A 182 -10.71 -3.61 4.51
N ASN A 183 -10.82 -2.36 4.10
CA ASN A 183 -11.75 -1.35 4.63
C ASN A 183 -11.98 -0.22 3.65
N LEU A 184 -13.03 0.59 3.90
CA LEU A 184 -13.29 1.83 3.19
C LEU A 184 -13.52 2.96 4.19
N THR A 185 -12.62 3.95 4.19
CA THR A 185 -12.73 5.20 4.95
C THR A 185 -12.46 6.38 4.02
N ARG A 186 -12.69 7.60 4.48
CA ARG A 186 -12.50 8.82 3.68
C ARG A 186 -11.02 9.00 3.32
N ASP A 187 -10.71 8.97 2.01
CA ASP A 187 -9.40 9.24 1.46
C ASP A 187 -9.51 9.55 -0.05
N HIS A 188 -8.51 10.20 -0.63
CA HIS A 188 -8.38 10.49 -2.07
C HIS A 188 -9.63 11.14 -2.71
N LEU A 189 -10.39 11.95 -1.94
CA LEU A 189 -11.57 12.65 -2.48
C LEU A 189 -11.21 13.83 -3.38
N ASP A 190 -10.00 14.36 -3.28
CA ASP A 190 -9.39 15.29 -4.20
C ASP A 190 -9.30 14.75 -5.62
N TYR A 191 -9.06 13.45 -5.76
CA TYR A 191 -8.99 12.76 -7.05
C TYR A 191 -10.35 12.19 -7.49
N HIS A 192 -11.04 11.46 -6.60
CA HIS A 192 -12.29 10.77 -6.95
C HIS A 192 -13.55 11.64 -6.88
N GLY A 193 -13.49 12.82 -6.26
CA GLY A 193 -14.61 13.75 -6.08
C GLY A 193 -15.62 13.33 -5.03
N SER A 194 -15.89 12.03 -4.85
CA SER A 194 -16.86 11.53 -3.89
C SER A 194 -16.49 10.15 -3.33
N ILE A 195 -17.02 9.82 -2.13
CA ILE A 195 -16.85 8.49 -1.53
C ILE A 195 -17.50 7.38 -2.39
N GLY A 196 -18.57 7.70 -3.10
CA GLY A 196 -19.23 6.77 -4.01
C GLY A 196 -18.35 6.41 -5.21
N ALA A 197 -17.69 7.39 -5.85
CA ALA A 197 -16.74 7.16 -6.94
C ALA A 197 -15.50 6.40 -6.44
N TYR A 198 -14.98 6.75 -5.25
CA TYR A 198 -13.87 6.05 -4.62
C TYR A 198 -14.20 4.57 -4.33
N ARG A 199 -15.41 4.28 -3.80
CA ARG A 199 -15.95 2.94 -3.62
C ARG A 199 -16.05 2.18 -4.93
N ALA A 200 -16.64 2.80 -5.95
CA ALA A 200 -16.81 2.20 -7.27
C ALA A 200 -15.46 1.80 -7.90
N ALA A 201 -14.45 2.68 -7.80
CA ALA A 201 -13.10 2.39 -8.27
C ALA A 201 -12.52 1.14 -7.61
N LYS A 202 -12.68 0.97 -6.28
CA LYS A 202 -12.21 -0.23 -5.57
C LYS A 202 -13.00 -1.48 -5.89
N LEU A 203 -14.32 -1.37 -5.99
CA LEU A 203 -15.21 -2.49 -6.31
C LEU A 203 -14.97 -3.04 -7.72
N ARG A 204 -14.35 -2.25 -8.63
CA ARG A 204 -13.93 -2.71 -9.94
C ARG A 204 -13.01 -3.94 -9.89
N LEU A 205 -12.21 -4.09 -8.82
CA LEU A 205 -11.39 -5.29 -8.61
C LEU A 205 -12.23 -6.58 -8.65
N PHE A 206 -13.40 -6.54 -8.07
CA PHE A 206 -14.32 -7.69 -7.97
C PHE A 206 -15.29 -7.76 -9.16
N ASP A 207 -15.74 -6.60 -9.65
CA ASP A 207 -16.74 -6.54 -10.71
C ASP A 207 -16.16 -6.79 -12.11
N ALA A 208 -14.91 -6.38 -12.35
CA ALA A 208 -14.30 -6.45 -13.69
C ALA A 208 -13.14 -7.46 -13.80
N LEU A 209 -12.34 -7.64 -12.74
CA LEU A 209 -11.07 -8.32 -12.85
C LEU A 209 -11.07 -9.78 -12.35
N LEU A 210 -11.93 -10.12 -11.39
CA LEU A 210 -12.07 -11.51 -10.94
C LEU A 210 -12.87 -12.35 -11.93
N GLY A 211 -12.43 -13.58 -12.14
CA GLY A 211 -13.15 -14.59 -12.90
C GLY A 211 -14.36 -15.15 -12.13
N LYS A 212 -15.31 -15.77 -12.86
CA LYS A 212 -16.42 -16.49 -12.26
C LYS A 212 -15.91 -17.60 -11.35
N GLY A 213 -16.51 -17.76 -10.16
CA GLY A 213 -16.11 -18.74 -9.15
C GLY A 213 -14.87 -18.37 -8.36
N ALA A 214 -14.17 -17.27 -8.70
CA ALA A 214 -12.97 -16.87 -7.97
C ALA A 214 -13.30 -16.41 -6.54
N PRO A 215 -12.42 -16.73 -5.55
CA PRO A 215 -12.56 -16.28 -4.18
C PRO A 215 -12.46 -14.75 -4.07
N ALA A 216 -13.49 -14.15 -3.47
CA ALA A 216 -13.56 -12.74 -3.11
C ALA A 216 -13.64 -12.65 -1.58
N LEU A 217 -12.61 -12.13 -0.93
CA LEU A 217 -12.59 -12.00 0.52
C LEU A 217 -12.81 -10.56 0.95
N ALA A 218 -13.56 -10.35 2.02
CA ALA A 218 -13.77 -9.02 2.58
C ALA A 218 -13.87 -9.07 4.10
N MET A 219 -13.39 -8.01 4.76
CA MET A 219 -13.62 -7.86 6.19
C MET A 219 -15.12 -7.77 6.47
N ALA A 220 -15.57 -8.47 7.50
CA ALA A 220 -16.99 -8.56 7.87
C ALA A 220 -17.56 -7.24 8.39
N ASP A 221 -16.70 -6.38 8.94
CA ASP A 221 -17.00 -5.02 9.42
C ASP A 221 -16.82 -3.93 8.36
N LEU A 222 -16.66 -4.32 7.09
CA LEU A 222 -16.63 -3.40 5.97
C LEU A 222 -17.90 -2.53 5.98
N GLU A 223 -17.75 -1.25 5.67
CA GLU A 223 -18.84 -0.27 5.66
C GLU A 223 -20.06 -0.82 4.90
N LYS A 224 -21.27 -0.65 5.49
CA LYS A 224 -22.50 -1.35 5.09
C LYS A 224 -22.85 -1.23 3.61
N GLU A 225 -22.71 -0.03 3.04
CA GLU A 225 -23.01 0.21 1.62
C GLU A 225 -22.00 -0.50 0.72
N THR A 226 -20.73 -0.49 1.10
CA THR A 226 -19.66 -1.18 0.35
C THR A 226 -19.83 -2.70 0.41
N LEU A 227 -20.16 -3.24 1.60
CA LEU A 227 -20.41 -4.67 1.76
C LEU A 227 -21.67 -5.11 0.98
N SER A 228 -22.73 -4.29 0.99
CA SER A 228 -23.95 -4.54 0.21
C SER A 228 -23.67 -4.55 -1.29
N ALA A 229 -22.92 -3.56 -1.78
CA ALA A 229 -22.52 -3.48 -3.19
C ALA A 229 -21.64 -4.69 -3.59
N LEU A 230 -20.69 -5.09 -2.74
CA LEU A 230 -19.84 -6.24 -2.99
C LEU A 230 -20.64 -7.56 -3.04
N ARG A 231 -21.62 -7.74 -2.15
CA ARG A 231 -22.57 -8.89 -2.21
C ARG A 231 -23.34 -8.92 -3.52
N GLY A 232 -23.85 -7.77 -3.95
CA GLY A 232 -24.54 -7.66 -5.25
C GLY A 232 -23.64 -8.03 -6.42
N ILE A 233 -22.38 -7.58 -6.42
CA ILE A 233 -21.36 -7.96 -7.40
C ILE A 233 -21.10 -9.47 -7.35
N ALA A 234 -20.92 -10.03 -6.17
CA ALA A 234 -20.62 -11.45 -6.01
C ALA A 234 -21.73 -12.33 -6.60
N VAL A 235 -23.01 -12.00 -6.33
CA VAL A 235 -24.15 -12.69 -6.92
C VAL A 235 -24.16 -12.56 -8.45
N ARG A 236 -24.04 -11.33 -8.98
CA ARG A 236 -24.11 -11.06 -10.42
C ARG A 236 -22.95 -11.72 -11.18
N ARG A 237 -21.75 -11.72 -10.60
CA ARG A 237 -20.51 -12.25 -11.21
C ARG A 237 -20.27 -13.72 -10.89
N GLY A 238 -21.07 -14.31 -9.97
CA GLY A 238 -20.88 -15.69 -9.51
C GLY A 238 -19.54 -15.88 -8.79
N LEU A 239 -19.14 -14.92 -7.93
CA LEU A 239 -17.92 -15.02 -7.14
C LEU A 239 -18.18 -15.81 -5.84
N ASP A 240 -17.15 -16.46 -5.33
CA ASP A 240 -17.13 -17.10 -4.02
C ASP A 240 -16.79 -16.06 -2.94
N LEU A 241 -17.82 -15.35 -2.44
CA LEU A 241 -17.65 -14.30 -1.44
C LEU A 241 -17.52 -14.91 -0.04
N ARG A 242 -16.36 -14.70 0.56
CA ARG A 242 -16.05 -15.14 1.93
C ARG A 242 -15.81 -13.93 2.83
N LEU A 243 -16.47 -13.92 3.99
CA LEU A 243 -16.26 -12.86 4.98
C LEU A 243 -15.22 -13.31 6.01
N VAL A 244 -14.40 -12.34 6.42
CA VAL A 244 -13.35 -12.50 7.44
C VAL A 244 -13.64 -11.53 8.57
N GLY A 245 -13.77 -12.01 9.79
CA GLY A 245 -14.01 -11.17 10.95
C GLY A 245 -13.10 -11.56 12.12
N VAL A 246 -12.39 -10.60 12.70
CA VAL A 246 -11.69 -10.84 13.97
C VAL A 246 -12.69 -10.61 15.09
N ALA A 247 -13.09 -11.68 15.76
CA ALA A 247 -14.09 -11.64 16.83
C ALA A 247 -13.52 -11.06 18.13
N GLN A 248 -12.27 -11.42 18.47
CA GLN A 248 -11.62 -10.99 19.70
C GLN A 248 -10.10 -10.91 19.52
N THR A 249 -9.48 -9.95 20.23
CA THR A 249 -8.04 -9.92 20.45
C THR A 249 -7.76 -9.78 21.93
N ARG A 250 -6.73 -10.47 22.44
CA ARG A 250 -6.23 -10.34 23.81
C ARG A 250 -4.75 -9.98 23.74
N ALA A 251 -4.39 -8.83 24.28
CA ALA A 251 -3.00 -8.38 24.29
C ALA A 251 -2.10 -9.34 25.06
N LEU A 252 -0.92 -9.58 24.52
CA LEU A 252 0.17 -10.37 25.09
C LEU A 252 1.46 -9.56 25.04
N PRO A 253 2.49 -9.91 25.83
CA PRO A 253 3.81 -9.28 25.67
C PRO A 253 4.32 -9.46 24.24
N GLY A 254 4.51 -8.33 23.52
CA GLY A 254 5.02 -8.29 22.15
C GLY A 254 4.08 -8.74 21.04
N GLY A 255 2.79 -9.02 21.35
CA GLY A 255 1.81 -9.49 20.36
C GLY A 255 0.40 -9.59 20.93
N GLN A 256 -0.39 -10.49 20.39
CA GLN A 256 -1.78 -10.70 20.79
C GLN A 256 -2.25 -12.11 20.43
N GLU A 257 -3.20 -12.62 21.19
CA GLU A 257 -4.00 -13.78 20.79
C GLU A 257 -5.17 -13.28 19.95
N VAL A 258 -5.40 -13.92 18.82
CA VAL A 258 -6.41 -13.52 17.82
C VAL A 258 -7.42 -14.65 17.65
N THR A 259 -8.68 -14.36 17.92
CA THR A 259 -9.80 -15.23 17.54
C THR A 259 -10.50 -14.63 16.31
N ALA A 260 -10.46 -15.34 15.20
CA ALA A 260 -11.05 -14.91 13.94
C ALA A 260 -12.02 -15.94 13.38
N ASP A 261 -13.02 -15.45 12.65
CA ASP A 261 -13.95 -16.22 11.85
C ASP A 261 -13.60 -16.00 10.37
N ILE A 262 -13.22 -17.05 9.68
CA ILE A 262 -12.88 -17.00 8.24
C ILE A 262 -13.83 -17.94 7.52
N ALA A 263 -14.73 -17.39 6.71
CA ALA A 263 -15.73 -18.15 5.97
C ALA A 263 -16.60 -19.07 6.87
N GLY A 264 -16.95 -18.61 8.09
CA GLY A 264 -17.76 -19.36 9.04
C GLY A 264 -16.97 -20.34 9.93
N VAL A 265 -15.65 -20.42 9.77
CA VAL A 265 -14.79 -21.27 10.62
C VAL A 265 -14.07 -20.40 11.64
N ARG A 266 -14.37 -20.60 12.93
CA ARG A 266 -13.75 -19.88 14.05
C ARG A 266 -12.47 -20.58 14.51
N ARG A 267 -11.38 -19.80 14.59
CA ARG A 267 -10.06 -20.28 15.01
C ARG A 267 -9.38 -19.26 15.91
N THR A 268 -8.48 -19.72 16.76
CA THR A 268 -7.68 -18.87 17.66
C THR A 268 -6.21 -19.19 17.47
N GLU A 269 -5.38 -18.14 17.37
CA GLU A 269 -3.94 -18.28 17.18
C GLU A 269 -3.18 -17.07 17.75
N ILE A 270 -1.88 -17.21 17.98
CA ILE A 270 -0.99 -16.14 18.42
C ILE A 270 -0.50 -15.35 17.20
N LEU A 271 -0.56 -14.03 17.32
CA LEU A 271 0.07 -13.10 16.38
C LEU A 271 1.12 -12.28 17.13
N ASN A 272 2.40 -12.42 16.77
CA ASN A 272 3.53 -11.73 17.41
C ASN A 272 3.65 -10.25 16.99
N LEU A 273 2.51 -9.63 16.69
CA LEU A 273 2.38 -8.23 16.29
C LEU A 273 1.28 -7.56 17.13
N PRO A 274 1.49 -6.35 17.65
CA PRO A 274 0.47 -5.64 18.41
C PRO A 274 -0.56 -4.97 17.49
N GLY A 275 -1.73 -4.67 18.04
CA GLY A 275 -2.75 -3.85 17.42
C GLY A 275 -3.81 -4.66 16.64
N ARG A 276 -5.07 -4.32 16.91
CA ARG A 276 -6.24 -4.98 16.32
C ARG A 276 -6.20 -4.98 14.79
N PHE A 277 -5.83 -3.85 14.17
CA PHE A 277 -5.77 -3.78 12.70
C PHE A 277 -4.72 -4.72 12.08
N GLN A 278 -3.64 -5.07 12.81
CA GLN A 278 -2.70 -6.10 12.34
C GLN A 278 -3.36 -7.49 12.36
N ALA A 279 -4.19 -7.77 13.38
CA ALA A 279 -4.98 -9.00 13.41
C ALA A 279 -5.97 -9.08 12.24
N ASP A 280 -6.66 -7.96 11.92
CA ASP A 280 -7.59 -7.88 10.79
C ASP A 280 -6.85 -8.15 9.46
N ASN A 281 -5.70 -7.48 9.23
CA ASN A 281 -4.89 -7.68 8.05
C ASN A 281 -4.33 -9.11 7.94
N ALA A 282 -3.85 -9.68 9.07
CA ALA A 282 -3.32 -11.05 9.12
C ALA A 282 -4.41 -12.11 8.87
N ALA A 283 -5.61 -11.92 9.43
CA ALA A 283 -6.74 -12.82 9.21
C ALA A 283 -7.20 -12.79 7.74
N LEU A 284 -7.27 -11.60 7.11
CA LEU A 284 -7.59 -11.47 5.69
C LEU A 284 -6.50 -12.12 4.82
N ALA A 285 -5.23 -11.92 5.15
CA ALA A 285 -4.11 -12.55 4.46
C ALA A 285 -4.14 -14.07 4.58
N ALA A 286 -4.46 -14.60 5.76
CA ALA A 286 -4.62 -16.05 5.97
C ALA A 286 -5.76 -16.62 5.12
N GLY A 287 -6.92 -15.96 5.11
CA GLY A 287 -8.03 -16.36 4.27
C GLY A 287 -7.68 -16.36 2.78
N LEU A 288 -6.93 -15.34 2.30
CA LEU A 288 -6.42 -15.29 0.92
C LEU A 288 -5.43 -16.41 0.65
N ALA A 289 -4.49 -16.67 1.56
CA ALA A 289 -3.52 -17.77 1.40
C ALA A 289 -4.22 -19.12 1.31
N GLU A 290 -5.25 -19.36 2.12
CA GLU A 290 -6.08 -20.57 2.05
C GLU A 290 -6.86 -20.68 0.76
N ALA A 291 -7.41 -19.57 0.26
CA ALA A 291 -8.07 -19.52 -1.04
C ALA A 291 -7.12 -19.82 -2.21
N MET A 292 -5.81 -19.54 -2.04
CA MET A 292 -4.74 -19.84 -3.00
C MET A 292 -4.05 -21.19 -2.72
N GLY A 293 -4.66 -22.07 -1.92
CA GLY A 293 -4.21 -23.45 -1.70
C GLY A 293 -3.17 -23.65 -0.59
N ALA A 294 -2.86 -22.64 0.22
CA ALA A 294 -2.06 -22.79 1.44
C ALA A 294 -2.97 -23.23 2.60
N ARG A 295 -3.18 -24.54 2.71
CA ARG A 295 -4.08 -25.11 3.74
C ARG A 295 -3.65 -24.68 5.13
N ASP A 296 -4.64 -24.34 5.98
CA ASP A 296 -4.46 -23.94 7.37
C ASP A 296 -3.46 -22.78 7.58
N ALA A 297 -3.47 -21.81 6.66
CA ALA A 297 -2.57 -20.65 6.74
C ALA A 297 -2.78 -19.82 8.01
N PHE A 298 -3.95 -19.89 8.65
CA PHE A 298 -4.22 -19.21 9.91
C PHE A 298 -3.31 -19.73 11.05
N SER A 299 -2.97 -21.02 11.09
CA SER A 299 -2.04 -21.58 12.09
C SER A 299 -0.59 -21.09 11.93
N LEU A 300 -0.29 -20.44 10.80
CA LEU A 300 1.02 -19.86 10.53
C LEU A 300 1.17 -18.41 11.00
N LEU A 301 0.12 -17.80 11.59
CA LEU A 301 0.16 -16.42 12.12
C LEU A 301 1.35 -16.16 13.08
N PRO A 302 1.76 -17.11 13.96
CA PRO A 302 2.94 -16.90 14.81
C PRO A 302 4.25 -16.68 14.06
N ARG A 303 4.32 -17.06 12.79
CA ARG A 303 5.50 -16.89 11.93
C ARG A 303 5.56 -15.54 11.25
N LEU A 304 4.50 -14.73 11.32
CA LEU A 304 4.47 -13.40 10.72
C LEU A 304 5.42 -12.46 11.44
N THR A 305 6.17 -11.72 10.64
CA THR A 305 7.01 -10.61 11.08
C THR A 305 6.37 -9.28 10.73
N GLY A 306 6.75 -8.22 11.43
CA GLY A 306 6.27 -6.87 11.15
C GLY A 306 6.60 -6.42 9.72
N VAL A 307 5.72 -5.60 9.18
CA VAL A 307 5.92 -4.99 7.86
C VAL A 307 6.65 -3.66 8.03
N ARG A 308 7.66 -3.42 7.22
CA ARG A 308 8.49 -2.23 7.33
C ARG A 308 7.66 -0.95 7.38
N GLY A 309 7.87 -0.16 8.45
CA GLY A 309 7.18 1.10 8.68
C GLY A 309 5.67 0.98 8.90
N ARG A 310 5.15 -0.20 9.25
CA ARG A 310 3.73 -0.45 9.56
C ARG A 310 3.60 -1.06 10.94
N LEU A 311 3.64 -0.23 11.97
CA LEU A 311 3.76 -0.62 13.37
C LEU A 311 4.94 -1.61 13.57
N GLU A 312 6.06 -1.31 12.90
CA GLU A 312 7.27 -2.09 12.95
C GLU A 312 7.94 -1.93 14.32
N ARG A 313 8.20 -3.04 15.01
CA ARG A 313 8.96 -3.01 16.26
C ARG A 313 10.45 -2.81 15.94
N ALA A 314 10.94 -1.58 16.15
CA ALA A 314 12.32 -1.21 15.84
C ALA A 314 13.30 -1.71 16.91
N ALA A 315 12.91 -1.63 18.20
CA ALA A 315 13.75 -2.09 19.31
C ALA A 315 12.92 -2.50 20.53
N VAL A 316 13.54 -3.31 21.39
CA VAL A 316 13.15 -3.51 22.79
C VAL A 316 14.35 -3.10 23.63
N LEU A 317 14.17 -2.12 24.52
CA LEU A 317 15.23 -1.60 25.38
C LEU A 317 15.57 -2.60 26.49
N ALA A 318 16.75 -2.44 27.11
CA ALA A 318 17.20 -3.29 28.22
C ALA A 318 16.24 -3.30 29.43
N ASN A 319 15.47 -2.21 29.62
CA ASN A 319 14.43 -2.11 30.65
C ASN A 319 13.08 -2.75 30.24
N GLY A 320 12.98 -3.32 29.05
CA GLY A 320 11.76 -3.94 28.53
C GLY A 320 10.78 -3.00 27.85
N ALA A 321 11.06 -1.70 27.76
CA ALA A 321 10.27 -0.77 26.95
C ALA A 321 10.42 -1.07 25.45
N ALA A 322 9.37 -0.83 24.66
CA ALA A 322 9.38 -1.14 23.24
C ALA A 322 9.21 0.13 22.39
N ALA A 323 9.97 0.19 21.28
CA ALA A 323 9.87 1.28 20.31
C ALA A 323 9.38 0.77 18.95
N TYR A 324 8.41 1.48 18.39
CA TYR A 324 7.75 1.15 17.12
C TYR A 324 7.89 2.30 16.13
N VAL A 325 7.86 1.96 14.84
CA VAL A 325 7.80 2.92 13.72
C VAL A 325 6.54 2.69 12.91
N ASP A 326 5.83 3.76 12.56
CA ASP A 326 4.60 3.70 11.74
C ASP A 326 4.54 4.82 10.70
N TYR A 327 3.84 4.58 9.63
CA TYR A 327 3.58 5.54 8.55
C TYR A 327 2.41 6.51 8.86
N ALA A 328 1.86 6.49 10.05
CA ALA A 328 0.72 7.32 10.46
C ALA A 328 1.04 8.82 10.29
N HIS A 329 0.46 9.43 9.27
CA HIS A 329 0.67 10.83 8.88
C HIS A 329 -0.65 11.59 8.65
N THR A 330 -1.76 11.05 9.15
CA THR A 330 -3.09 11.66 9.17
C THR A 330 -3.69 11.56 10.58
N PRO A 331 -4.68 12.40 10.95
CA PRO A 331 -5.32 12.32 12.25
C PRO A 331 -5.89 10.96 12.60
N ASP A 332 -6.65 10.35 11.68
CA ASP A 332 -7.23 9.00 11.81
C ASP A 332 -6.13 7.92 11.99
N ALA A 333 -5.02 8.00 11.25
CA ALA A 333 -3.93 7.05 11.38
C ALA A 333 -3.20 7.18 12.73
N ILE A 334 -2.98 8.40 13.24
CA ILE A 334 -2.42 8.62 14.58
C ILE A 334 -3.34 8.05 15.65
N GLU A 335 -4.63 8.31 15.55
CA GLU A 335 -5.62 7.76 16.48
C GLU A 335 -5.59 6.23 16.48
N ARG A 336 -5.58 5.62 15.30
CA ARG A 336 -5.53 4.15 15.14
C ARG A 336 -4.28 3.54 15.74
N VAL A 337 -3.10 4.10 15.47
CA VAL A 337 -1.84 3.55 15.97
C VAL A 337 -1.72 3.68 17.48
N LEU A 338 -2.14 4.82 18.06
CA LEU A 338 -2.11 5.02 19.51
C LEU A 338 -3.13 4.12 20.23
N THR A 339 -4.35 4.01 19.70
CA THR A 339 -5.36 3.09 20.22
C THR A 339 -4.90 1.64 20.16
N ALA A 340 -4.23 1.25 19.08
CA ALA A 340 -3.71 -0.10 18.90
C ALA A 340 -2.56 -0.44 19.89
N LEU A 341 -1.70 0.55 20.20
CA LEU A 341 -0.58 0.34 21.13
C LEU A 341 -0.97 0.50 22.61
N ARG A 342 -2.04 1.21 22.93
CA ARG A 342 -2.45 1.45 24.31
C ARG A 342 -2.59 0.17 25.16
N PRO A 343 -3.21 -0.94 24.68
CA PRO A 343 -3.29 -2.18 25.44
C PRO A 343 -1.93 -2.88 25.70
N HIS A 344 -0.89 -2.50 24.96
CA HIS A 344 0.47 -3.04 25.04
C HIS A 344 1.41 -2.18 25.90
N ALA A 345 0.98 -0.98 26.29
CA ALA A 345 1.71 -0.07 27.16
C ALA A 345 1.19 -0.19 28.59
N ALA A 346 1.88 -0.99 29.41
CA ALA A 346 1.55 -1.08 30.84
C ALA A 346 1.84 0.24 31.59
N GLY A 347 2.79 1.02 31.09
CA GLY A 347 3.14 2.36 31.54
C GLY A 347 2.67 3.44 30.57
N LYS A 348 3.57 4.33 30.20
CA LYS A 348 3.30 5.47 29.30
C LYS A 348 3.33 5.07 27.84
N LEU A 349 2.46 5.70 27.05
CA LEU A 349 2.50 5.68 25.59
C LEU A 349 3.05 7.03 25.11
N VAL A 350 4.20 7.02 24.47
CA VAL A 350 4.93 8.18 23.96
C VAL A 350 4.81 8.21 22.44
N ILE A 351 4.55 9.39 21.86
CA ILE A 351 4.58 9.56 20.40
C ILE A 351 5.57 10.65 19.99
N VAL A 352 6.37 10.37 18.96
CA VAL A 352 7.19 11.32 18.20
C VAL A 352 6.62 11.40 16.80
N PHE A 353 6.20 12.60 16.36
CA PHE A 353 5.66 12.76 15.00
C PHE A 353 5.83 14.17 14.47
N GLY A 354 5.70 14.32 13.16
CA GLY A 354 5.64 15.59 12.45
C GLY A 354 4.61 15.55 11.32
N ALA A 355 4.59 16.60 10.50
CA ALA A 355 3.78 16.66 9.29
C ALA A 355 4.61 17.15 8.11
N GLY A 356 4.24 16.70 6.89
CA GLY A 356 4.87 17.14 5.67
C GLY A 356 4.46 18.56 5.27
N GLY A 357 5.41 19.33 4.72
CA GLY A 357 5.17 20.59 4.02
C GLY A 357 4.62 20.37 2.61
N ASP A 358 4.08 21.43 2.00
CA ASP A 358 3.45 21.42 0.67
C ASP A 358 2.33 20.35 0.55
N ARG A 359 1.57 20.16 1.63
CA ARG A 359 0.47 19.22 1.78
C ARG A 359 -0.68 19.90 2.52
N ASP A 360 -1.77 19.16 2.73
CA ASP A 360 -2.91 19.63 3.51
C ASP A 360 -2.49 20.13 4.90
N ALA A 361 -2.48 21.48 5.08
CA ALA A 361 -2.15 22.12 6.33
C ALA A 361 -3.27 21.96 7.38
N GLY A 362 -4.52 21.77 6.94
CA GLY A 362 -5.68 21.64 7.83
C GLY A 362 -5.62 20.41 8.72
N LYS A 363 -4.88 19.36 8.33
CA LYS A 363 -4.72 18.16 9.16
C LYS A 363 -3.80 18.34 10.36
N ARG A 364 -2.88 19.35 10.34
CA ARG A 364 -1.83 19.53 11.36
C ARG A 364 -2.38 19.70 12.78
N PRO A 365 -3.33 20.64 13.04
CA PRO A 365 -3.91 20.75 14.38
C PRO A 365 -4.73 19.53 14.77
N LEU A 366 -5.40 18.85 13.83
CA LEU A 366 -6.16 17.63 14.11
C LEU A 366 -5.24 16.47 14.52
N MET A 367 -4.04 16.36 13.92
CA MET A 367 -3.01 15.41 14.34
C MET A 367 -2.54 15.71 15.77
N GLY A 368 -2.30 16.98 16.10
CA GLY A 368 -1.97 17.42 17.46
C GLY A 368 -3.05 17.05 18.47
N GLN A 369 -4.32 17.28 18.15
CA GLN A 369 -5.47 16.91 19.00
C GLN A 369 -5.55 15.39 19.25
N ALA A 370 -5.39 14.59 18.19
CA ALA A 370 -5.41 13.13 18.31
C ALA A 370 -4.27 12.63 19.23
N ALA A 371 -3.06 13.16 19.05
CA ALA A 371 -1.90 12.82 19.88
C ALA A 371 -2.10 13.24 21.34
N ALA A 372 -2.54 14.48 21.60
CA ALA A 372 -2.79 15.00 22.94
C ALA A 372 -3.84 14.20 23.73
N ARG A 373 -4.83 13.67 23.02
CA ARG A 373 -5.93 12.89 23.64
C ARG A 373 -5.52 11.46 23.99
N LEU A 374 -4.61 10.83 23.25
CA LEU A 374 -4.38 9.39 23.30
C LEU A 374 -2.99 8.99 23.79
N ALA A 375 -2.01 9.89 23.73
CA ALA A 375 -0.65 9.64 24.24
C ALA A 375 -0.42 10.33 25.58
N ASP A 376 0.40 9.72 26.45
CA ASP A 376 0.79 10.29 27.74
C ASP A 376 1.89 11.36 27.57
N ARG A 377 2.71 11.25 26.50
CA ARG A 377 3.74 12.20 26.13
C ARG A 377 3.79 12.39 24.62
N VAL A 378 3.92 13.62 24.21
CA VAL A 378 3.96 14.01 22.79
C VAL A 378 5.22 14.81 22.50
N ILE A 379 5.95 14.44 21.46
CA ILE A 379 7.07 15.18 20.91
C ILE A 379 6.75 15.50 19.46
N VAL A 380 6.73 16.80 19.12
CA VAL A 380 6.53 17.29 17.77
C VAL A 380 7.88 17.58 17.13
N THR A 381 8.11 17.04 15.93
CA THR A 381 9.38 17.13 15.22
C THR A 381 9.19 17.40 13.73
N ASP A 382 10.29 17.57 12.99
CA ASP A 382 10.25 17.72 11.55
C ASP A 382 10.02 16.34 10.87
N ASP A 383 9.18 16.35 9.83
CA ASP A 383 8.98 15.22 8.92
C ASP A 383 9.69 15.53 7.59
N ASN A 384 8.96 15.80 6.53
CA ASN A 384 9.46 16.28 5.23
C ASN A 384 8.99 17.72 5.02
N PRO A 385 9.71 18.74 5.50
CA PRO A 385 9.24 20.14 5.40
C PRO A 385 9.13 20.66 3.95
N ARG A 386 9.86 20.05 3.01
CA ARG A 386 9.90 20.45 1.60
C ARG A 386 10.20 21.94 1.43
N GLY A 387 9.29 22.70 0.79
CA GLY A 387 9.43 24.15 0.59
C GLY A 387 8.96 25.02 1.75
N GLU A 388 8.30 24.45 2.77
CA GLU A 388 7.80 25.23 3.90
C GLU A 388 8.83 25.35 5.03
N ALA A 389 8.73 26.43 5.83
CA ALA A 389 9.55 26.60 7.03
C ALA A 389 9.17 25.53 8.09
N PRO A 390 10.11 24.68 8.55
CA PRO A 390 9.79 23.57 9.46
C PRO A 390 9.12 24.02 10.77
N ALA A 391 9.58 25.15 11.34
CA ALA A 391 9.00 25.70 12.57
C ALA A 391 7.51 26.07 12.41
N SER A 392 7.09 26.56 11.24
CA SER A 392 5.68 26.90 10.98
C SER A 392 4.79 25.65 10.96
N ILE A 393 5.32 24.53 10.45
CA ILE A 393 4.60 23.24 10.44
C ILE A 393 4.42 22.75 11.87
N ARG A 394 5.50 22.75 12.68
CA ARG A 394 5.43 22.34 14.10
C ARG A 394 4.51 23.24 14.91
N ALA A 395 4.58 24.57 14.73
CA ALA A 395 3.71 25.51 15.41
C ALA A 395 2.22 25.23 15.17
N ALA A 396 1.83 24.85 13.94
CA ALA A 396 0.45 24.49 13.62
C ALA A 396 -0.03 23.22 14.34
N ILE A 397 0.85 22.27 14.63
CA ILE A 397 0.55 21.08 15.44
C ILE A 397 0.45 21.44 16.91
N LEU A 398 1.45 22.19 17.42
CA LEU A 398 1.56 22.61 18.82
C LEU A 398 0.40 23.48 19.29
N ALA A 399 -0.20 24.27 18.40
CA ALA A 399 -1.39 25.06 18.70
C ALA A 399 -2.55 24.23 19.27
N ALA A 400 -2.62 22.94 18.88
CA ALA A 400 -3.64 22.01 19.35
C ALA A 400 -3.10 20.98 20.38
N CYS A 401 -1.82 21.03 20.69
CA CYS A 401 -1.14 20.18 21.67
C CYS A 401 -0.09 20.98 22.47
N PRO A 402 -0.50 21.95 23.29
CA PRO A 402 0.40 22.90 23.92
C PRO A 402 1.34 22.29 24.96
N THR A 403 1.07 21.07 25.43
CA THR A 403 1.92 20.32 26.37
C THR A 403 2.98 19.48 25.69
N ALA A 404 2.99 19.44 24.36
CA ALA A 404 3.99 18.68 23.59
C ALA A 404 5.36 19.38 23.64
N MET A 405 6.41 18.57 23.60
CA MET A 405 7.78 19.05 23.41
C MET A 405 8.00 19.42 21.93
N ASP A 406 8.59 20.58 21.67
CA ASP A 406 9.02 21.02 20.33
C ASP A 406 10.50 20.69 20.14
N ILE A 407 10.82 19.68 19.35
CA ILE A 407 12.20 19.27 19.02
C ILE A 407 12.30 19.11 17.50
N GLY A 408 12.82 20.13 16.80
CA GLY A 408 12.87 20.14 15.34
C GLY A 408 13.71 19.03 14.74
N ASP A 409 14.94 18.82 15.27
CA ASP A 409 15.78 17.72 14.80
C ASP A 409 15.16 16.37 15.14
N ARG A 410 14.86 15.57 14.11
CA ARG A 410 14.13 14.29 14.25
C ARG A 410 14.94 13.25 15.02
N ARG A 411 16.28 13.22 14.85
CA ARG A 411 17.13 12.29 15.61
C ARG A 411 17.14 12.65 17.09
N ALA A 412 17.25 13.94 17.42
CA ALA A 412 17.18 14.42 18.79
C ALA A 412 15.79 14.17 19.41
N ALA A 413 14.71 14.33 18.64
CA ALA A 413 13.36 14.02 19.09
C ALA A 413 13.17 12.53 19.42
N ILE A 414 13.72 11.63 18.58
CA ILE A 414 13.70 10.19 18.82
C ILE A 414 14.52 9.85 20.07
N ALA A 415 15.72 10.43 20.23
CA ALA A 415 16.57 10.25 21.41
C ALA A 415 15.83 10.67 22.69
N ALA A 416 15.24 11.87 22.71
CA ALA A 416 14.45 12.35 23.85
C ALA A 416 13.26 11.43 24.14
N GLY A 417 12.62 10.88 23.12
CA GLY A 417 11.55 9.89 23.26
C GLY A 417 12.02 8.59 23.92
N LEU A 418 13.19 8.05 23.51
CA LEU A 418 13.79 6.84 24.08
C LEU A 418 14.27 7.05 25.53
N ASP A 419 14.90 8.19 25.82
CA ASP A 419 15.47 8.52 27.13
C ASP A 419 14.41 8.61 28.25
N MET A 420 13.15 8.94 27.92
CA MET A 420 12.07 9.04 28.89
C MET A 420 11.35 7.73 29.20
N LEU A 421 11.72 6.61 28.52
CA LEU A 421 11.02 5.34 28.67
C LEU A 421 11.44 4.59 29.94
N ALA A 422 10.45 4.21 30.75
CA ALA A 422 10.59 3.26 31.83
C ALA A 422 10.09 1.86 31.42
N ALA A 423 10.27 0.87 32.29
CA ALA A 423 9.77 -0.48 32.06
C ALA A 423 8.25 -0.46 31.82
N GLY A 424 7.80 -1.15 30.76
CA GLY A 424 6.39 -1.19 30.36
C GLY A 424 5.90 0.01 29.54
N ASP A 425 6.76 1.00 29.28
CA ASP A 425 6.44 2.11 28.40
C ASP A 425 6.57 1.70 26.93
N VAL A 426 5.86 2.39 26.05
CA VAL A 426 5.90 2.19 24.59
C VAL A 426 6.13 3.54 23.90
N LEU A 427 7.08 3.57 22.98
CA LEU A 427 7.31 4.67 22.06
C LEU A 427 6.79 4.31 20.67
N VAL A 428 6.12 5.24 20.01
CA VAL A 428 5.89 5.18 18.56
C VAL A 428 6.44 6.42 17.88
N VAL A 429 7.28 6.20 16.85
CA VAL A 429 7.76 7.23 15.93
C VAL A 429 6.92 7.15 14.67
N ALA A 430 6.15 8.21 14.37
CA ALA A 430 5.16 8.23 13.32
C ALA A 430 5.46 9.27 12.22
N GLY A 431 4.89 9.04 11.04
CA GLY A 431 4.95 9.93 9.88
C GLY A 431 5.68 9.32 8.70
N LYS A 432 6.95 8.94 8.87
CA LYS A 432 7.83 8.47 7.77
C LYS A 432 7.68 6.96 7.48
N GLY A 433 7.47 6.16 8.50
CA GLY A 433 7.34 4.70 8.33
C GLY A 433 8.53 4.08 7.61
N HIS A 434 8.32 3.63 6.37
CA HIS A 434 9.34 2.98 5.53
C HIS A 434 10.24 3.95 4.75
N GLU A 435 9.99 5.26 4.79
CA GLU A 435 10.78 6.26 4.07
C GLU A 435 12.22 6.29 4.57
N GLN A 436 13.18 6.31 3.63
CA GLN A 436 14.63 6.32 3.92
C GLN A 436 15.27 7.70 3.67
N GLY A 437 14.48 8.74 3.61
CA GLY A 437 14.95 10.10 3.38
C GLY A 437 14.11 11.15 4.06
N GLN A 438 14.69 12.31 4.30
CA GLN A 438 14.00 13.53 4.75
C GLN A 438 14.14 14.59 3.65
N ILE A 439 13.01 15.13 3.17
CA ILE A 439 12.99 16.13 2.10
C ILE A 439 13.00 17.52 2.74
N VAL A 440 14.10 18.25 2.56
CA VAL A 440 14.32 19.62 3.04
C VAL A 440 14.65 20.53 1.86
N GLY A 441 13.80 21.47 1.56
CA GLY A 441 13.92 22.22 0.31
C GLY A 441 13.87 21.30 -0.90
N GLY A 442 14.86 21.38 -1.79
CA GLY A 442 15.01 20.50 -2.95
C GLY A 442 15.88 19.28 -2.71
N ALA A 443 16.43 19.07 -1.50
CA ALA A 443 17.35 17.99 -1.17
C ALA A 443 16.66 16.84 -0.46
N VAL A 444 17.08 15.60 -0.73
CA VAL A 444 16.70 14.40 0.02
C VAL A 444 17.89 13.99 0.88
N LEU A 445 17.76 14.15 2.18
CA LEU A 445 18.78 13.78 3.15
C LEU A 445 18.52 12.33 3.62
N PRO A 446 19.51 11.44 3.68
CA PRO A 446 19.33 10.09 4.20
C PRO A 446 18.79 10.10 5.64
N PHE A 447 17.68 9.45 5.88
CA PHE A 447 17.09 9.32 7.21
C PHE A 447 16.13 8.13 7.28
N ASP A 448 16.32 7.25 8.26
CA ASP A 448 15.49 6.06 8.48
C ASP A 448 15.19 5.93 9.97
N ASP A 449 13.90 6.05 10.34
CA ASP A 449 13.46 6.02 11.74
C ASP A 449 13.87 4.74 12.46
N VAL A 450 13.79 3.59 11.80
CA VAL A 450 14.12 2.27 12.39
C VAL A 450 15.62 2.19 12.70
N SER A 451 16.45 2.61 11.74
CA SER A 451 17.91 2.61 11.91
C SER A 451 18.34 3.56 13.03
N VAL A 452 17.72 4.74 13.10
CA VAL A 452 18.00 5.72 14.17
C VAL A 452 17.64 5.17 15.55
N ILE A 453 16.46 4.53 15.68
CA ILE A 453 16.05 3.91 16.95
C ILE A 453 17.03 2.80 17.36
N ARG A 454 17.39 1.92 16.44
CA ARG A 454 18.33 0.81 16.73
C ARG A 454 19.69 1.31 17.16
N ASP A 455 20.23 2.29 16.46
CA ASP A 455 21.50 2.93 16.79
C ASP A 455 21.46 3.56 18.20
N LEU A 456 20.42 4.35 18.52
CA LEU A 456 20.27 4.99 19.81
C LEU A 456 19.98 4.01 20.96
N ALA A 457 19.27 2.92 20.69
CA ALA A 457 18.95 1.89 21.68
C ALA A 457 20.12 0.92 21.94
N GLY A 458 21.24 1.02 21.20
CA GLY A 458 22.35 0.08 21.28
C GLY A 458 21.97 -1.34 20.83
N ALA A 459 20.90 -1.48 20.04
CA ALA A 459 20.45 -2.73 19.46
C ALA A 459 21.12 -2.89 18.07
N ALA A 460 22.19 -3.68 18.02
CA ALA A 460 22.87 -4.03 16.77
C ALA A 460 22.06 -5.02 15.92
#